data_f77182ec30c7c948c025591a8263ba5c
#
_entry.id   f77182ec30c7c948c025591a8263ba5c
#
_cell.length_a   1.000
_cell.length_b   1.000
_cell.length_c   1.000
_cell.angle_alpha   90.00
_cell.angle_beta   90.00
_cell.angle_gamma   90.00
#
_symmetry.space_group_name_H-M   'P 1'
#
loop_
_entity.id
_entity.type
_entity.pdbx_description
1 polymer ?
#
loop_
_entity_poly.entity_id
_entity_poly.type
_entity_poly.pdbx_seq_one_letter_code
_entity_poly.pdbx_strand_id
1 'polypeptide(L)'
;MLAFMENHDEQRIASNFFFFIARSGIPAMMVLAFMHINPVMIYFGKELGEAGMDEEGFSGVDGRTSIFDYWSIQSVRNWVNKGRFDETGLNEKQCEIRNTYKRVLNIARTELAITKGLFYDLAYANTGNKCFNSGRQYAFMRKYNNEVLLVLVNFDKSEQTVQVRIPEEAFAYLEIKDNKAAVLTDLFSGESSISTLTHVCPFKAVIPAFSGKALKFTYE
;
A
#
# COMPACT_ATOMS: atom_id res chain seq x y z
N MET A 1 -16.42 -5.50 -7.68
CA MET A 1 -16.42 -4.01 -7.56
C MET A 1 -15.05 -3.51 -7.99
N LEU A 2 -14.95 -2.38 -8.72
CA LEU A 2 -13.67 -1.74 -9.03
C LEU A 2 -13.22 -0.91 -7.82
N ALA A 3 -11.99 -1.09 -7.37
CA ALA A 3 -11.42 -0.34 -6.26
C ALA A 3 -10.46 0.73 -6.78
N PHE A 4 -10.54 1.95 -6.27
CA PHE A 4 -9.70 3.08 -6.68
C PHE A 4 -9.59 4.12 -5.56
N MET A 5 -8.66 5.03 -5.67
CA MET A 5 -8.44 6.13 -4.72
C MET A 5 -8.67 7.50 -5.35
N GLU A 6 -8.52 7.61 -6.65
CA GLU A 6 -8.70 8.83 -7.44
C GLU A 6 -9.44 8.51 -8.73
N ASN A 7 -10.23 9.47 -9.19
CA ASN A 7 -10.91 9.46 -10.49
C ASN A 7 -11.00 10.91 -11.02
N HIS A 8 -11.79 11.13 -12.04
CA HIS A 8 -11.98 12.45 -12.66
C HIS A 8 -12.86 13.42 -11.84
N ASP A 9 -13.61 12.90 -10.85
CA ASP A 9 -14.50 13.70 -9.99
C ASP A 9 -13.82 14.13 -8.69
N GLU A 10 -12.81 13.36 -8.23
CA GLU A 10 -12.16 13.55 -6.95
C GLU A 10 -10.85 14.33 -7.08
N GLN A 11 -10.52 15.07 -6.03
CA GLN A 11 -9.22 15.74 -5.95
C GLN A 11 -8.07 14.72 -5.87
N ARG A 12 -6.96 15.05 -6.51
CA ARG A 12 -5.72 14.28 -6.42
C ARG A 12 -5.21 14.26 -4.99
N ILE A 13 -4.69 13.12 -4.54
CA ILE A 13 -4.08 12.99 -3.21
C ILE A 13 -2.93 13.97 -3.02
N ALA A 14 -2.16 14.22 -4.08
CA ALA A 14 -1.03 15.14 -4.07
C ALA A 14 -1.44 16.62 -4.17
N SER A 15 -2.74 16.93 -4.35
CA SER A 15 -3.21 18.31 -4.48
C SER A 15 -3.07 19.12 -3.18
N ASN A 16 -2.96 20.45 -3.32
CA ASN A 16 -2.96 21.37 -2.19
C ASN A 16 -4.29 21.36 -1.42
N PHE A 17 -5.35 20.86 -2.03
CA PHE A 17 -6.67 20.78 -1.42
C PHE A 17 -6.89 19.49 -0.63
N PHE A 18 -5.95 18.53 -0.68
CA PHE A 18 -6.07 17.26 0.02
C PHE A 18 -4.85 17.00 0.92
N PHE A 19 -3.85 16.24 0.48
CA PHE A 19 -2.72 15.86 1.34
C PHE A 19 -1.40 16.56 0.99
N PHE A 20 -1.33 17.20 -0.16
CA PHE A 20 -0.14 17.92 -0.67
C PHE A 20 1.11 17.04 -0.90
N ILE A 21 1.10 15.79 -0.47
CA ILE A 21 2.25 14.88 -0.54
C ILE A 21 1.83 13.61 -1.28
N ALA A 22 2.31 13.39 -2.48
CA ALA A 22 1.99 12.21 -3.30
C ALA A 22 2.27 10.87 -2.58
N ARG A 23 3.36 10.83 -1.79
CA ARG A 23 3.75 9.65 -1.00
C ARG A 23 2.69 9.26 0.04
N SER A 24 1.87 10.17 0.52
CA SER A 24 0.79 9.86 1.47
C SER A 24 -0.26 8.88 0.93
N GLY A 25 -0.33 8.72 -0.39
CA GLY A 25 -1.18 7.73 -1.05
C GLY A 25 -0.66 6.29 -1.00
N ILE A 26 0.63 6.06 -0.67
CA ILE A 26 1.24 4.73 -0.70
C ILE A 26 0.58 3.76 0.29
N PRO A 27 0.39 4.09 1.60
CA PRO A 27 -0.27 3.17 2.53
C PRO A 27 -1.69 2.82 2.11
N ALA A 28 -2.46 3.79 1.61
CA ALA A 28 -3.81 3.53 1.10
C ALA A 28 -3.79 2.64 -0.15
N MET A 29 -2.81 2.82 -1.04
CA MET A 29 -2.62 1.94 -2.20
C MET A 29 -2.29 0.51 -1.79
N MET A 30 -1.48 0.32 -0.75
CA MET A 30 -1.17 -1.02 -0.21
C MET A 30 -2.42 -1.68 0.37
N VAL A 31 -3.23 -0.95 1.14
CA VAL A 31 -4.52 -1.46 1.63
C VAL A 31 -5.40 -1.87 0.46
N LEU A 32 -5.59 -0.97 -0.50
CA LEU A 32 -6.43 -1.20 -1.67
C LEU A 32 -6.00 -2.41 -2.50
N ALA A 33 -4.69 -2.60 -2.70
CA ALA A 33 -4.15 -3.65 -3.54
C ALA A 33 -4.07 -5.02 -2.84
N PHE A 34 -3.95 -5.05 -1.49
CA PHE A 34 -3.67 -6.29 -0.76
C PHE A 34 -4.87 -6.83 0.03
N MET A 35 -5.86 -5.97 0.33
CA MET A 35 -6.99 -6.36 1.20
C MET A 35 -7.98 -7.28 0.51
N HIS A 36 -8.16 -7.17 -0.81
CA HIS A 36 -9.18 -7.89 -1.56
C HIS A 36 -8.68 -8.36 -2.93
N ILE A 37 -9.49 -9.18 -3.61
CA ILE A 37 -9.22 -9.74 -4.95
C ILE A 37 -9.85 -8.92 -6.09
N ASN A 38 -10.48 -7.80 -5.79
CA ASN A 38 -11.13 -6.96 -6.78
C ASN A 38 -10.11 -6.27 -7.69
N PRO A 39 -10.46 -5.95 -8.93
CA PRO A 39 -9.60 -5.14 -9.78
C PRO A 39 -9.36 -3.75 -9.18
N VAL A 40 -8.14 -3.28 -9.32
CA VAL A 40 -7.68 -1.97 -8.84
C VAL A 40 -7.44 -1.05 -10.02
N MET A 41 -8.02 0.14 -9.99
CA MET A 41 -7.78 1.18 -10.98
C MET A 41 -6.75 2.18 -10.45
N ILE A 42 -5.73 2.42 -11.26
CA ILE A 42 -4.81 3.55 -11.09
C ILE A 42 -5.26 4.64 -12.06
N TYR A 43 -5.75 5.75 -11.51
CA TYR A 43 -6.09 6.89 -12.34
C TYR A 43 -4.80 7.51 -12.88
N PHE A 44 -4.76 7.83 -14.17
CA PHE A 44 -3.53 8.21 -14.88
C PHE A 44 -2.77 9.34 -14.18
N GLY A 45 -1.44 9.22 -14.13
CA GLY A 45 -0.55 10.18 -13.45
C GLY A 45 -0.44 10.01 -11.94
N LYS A 46 -1.33 9.22 -11.29
CA LYS A 46 -1.26 8.97 -9.86
C LYS A 46 0.08 8.36 -9.44
N GLU A 47 0.55 7.38 -10.19
CA GLU A 47 1.84 6.72 -10.00
C GLU A 47 3.04 7.63 -10.24
N LEU A 48 2.80 8.84 -10.77
CA LEU A 48 3.78 9.90 -11.00
C LEU A 48 3.68 11.02 -9.98
N GLY A 49 2.69 10.94 -9.07
CA GLY A 49 2.44 11.97 -8.07
C GLY A 49 1.74 13.20 -8.62
N GLU A 50 0.90 13.05 -9.66
CA GLU A 50 0.11 14.13 -10.23
C GLU A 50 -0.74 14.83 -9.18
N ALA A 51 -0.69 16.15 -9.15
CA ALA A 51 -1.36 16.99 -8.16
C ALA A 51 -2.62 17.71 -8.67
N GLY A 52 -2.79 17.82 -9.98
CA GLY A 52 -3.89 18.59 -10.57
C GLY A 52 -3.87 20.07 -10.18
N MET A 53 -2.66 20.64 -10.06
CA MET A 53 -2.46 22.01 -9.57
C MET A 53 -1.95 22.96 -10.64
N ASP A 54 -1.78 22.46 -11.84
CA ASP A 54 -1.44 23.27 -13.01
C ASP A 54 -2.72 23.66 -13.77
N GLU A 55 -2.67 24.71 -14.55
CA GLU A 55 -3.76 25.06 -15.46
C GLU A 55 -3.69 24.16 -16.69
N GLU A 56 -4.40 23.04 -16.63
CA GLU A 56 -4.29 21.94 -17.59
C GLU A 56 -5.64 21.62 -18.24
N GLY A 57 -5.67 21.65 -19.55
CA GLY A 57 -6.80 21.19 -20.35
C GLY A 57 -8.16 21.76 -19.88
N PHE A 58 -9.02 20.90 -19.38
CA PHE A 58 -10.37 21.25 -18.94
C PHE A 58 -10.51 21.44 -17.43
N SER A 59 -9.52 21.05 -16.64
CA SER A 59 -9.66 20.94 -15.18
C SER A 59 -9.40 22.25 -14.44
N GLY A 60 -8.47 23.10 -14.92
CA GLY A 60 -8.04 24.26 -14.17
C GLY A 60 -7.24 23.90 -12.90
N VAL A 61 -7.00 24.88 -12.02
CA VAL A 61 -6.20 24.74 -10.80
C VAL A 61 -7.09 24.40 -9.61
N ASP A 62 -7.73 23.24 -9.61
CA ASP A 62 -8.69 22.83 -8.58
C ASP A 62 -8.35 21.51 -7.88
N GLY A 63 -7.18 20.94 -8.17
CA GLY A 63 -6.73 19.67 -7.61
C GLY A 63 -7.31 18.45 -8.30
N ARG A 64 -7.97 18.61 -9.43
CA ARG A 64 -8.55 17.55 -10.24
C ARG A 64 -7.96 17.55 -11.65
N THR A 65 -8.09 16.42 -12.33
CA THR A 65 -7.77 16.29 -13.74
C THR A 65 -8.91 15.54 -14.43
N SER A 66 -9.39 16.05 -15.57
CA SER A 66 -10.42 15.39 -16.33
C SER A 66 -9.84 14.19 -17.09
N ILE A 67 -10.70 13.28 -17.57
CA ILE A 67 -10.29 12.17 -18.44
C ILE A 67 -9.69 12.64 -19.78
N PHE A 68 -9.88 13.91 -20.13
CA PHE A 68 -9.37 14.51 -21.37
C PHE A 68 -8.02 15.20 -21.20
N ASP A 69 -7.47 15.27 -19.98
CA ASP A 69 -6.23 16.01 -19.71
C ASP A 69 -4.96 15.16 -19.86
N TYR A 70 -5.07 13.87 -20.21
CA TYR A 70 -3.94 12.93 -20.26
C TYR A 70 -2.79 13.36 -21.18
N TRP A 71 -3.04 14.20 -22.18
CA TRP A 71 -1.99 14.71 -23.09
C TRP A 71 -1.40 16.05 -22.64
N SER A 72 -2.07 16.79 -21.74
CA SER A 72 -1.65 18.12 -21.29
C SER A 72 -0.84 18.06 -19.99
N ILE A 73 -1.10 17.08 -19.14
CA ILE A 73 -0.47 16.93 -17.83
C ILE A 73 1.04 16.71 -17.95
N GLN A 74 1.81 17.60 -17.30
CA GLN A 74 3.27 17.59 -17.45
C GLN A 74 3.90 16.29 -16.91
N SER A 75 3.41 15.74 -15.81
CA SER A 75 3.92 14.47 -15.24
C SER A 75 3.76 13.31 -16.22
N VAL A 76 2.61 13.21 -16.89
CA VAL A 76 2.34 12.18 -17.91
C VAL A 76 3.19 12.41 -19.17
N ARG A 77 3.31 13.66 -19.62
CA ARG A 77 4.18 14.01 -20.76
C ARG A 77 5.64 13.65 -20.51
N ASN A 78 6.12 13.87 -19.28
CA ASN A 78 7.46 13.47 -18.88
C ASN A 78 7.66 11.95 -18.95
N TRP A 79 6.66 11.17 -18.53
CA TRP A 79 6.69 9.71 -18.68
C TRP A 79 6.61 9.25 -20.13
N VAL A 80 5.71 9.82 -20.91
CA VAL A 80 5.58 9.51 -22.35
C VAL A 80 6.88 9.81 -23.09
N ASN A 81 7.56 10.88 -22.74
CA ASN A 81 8.90 11.27 -23.21
C ASN A 81 9.07 11.10 -24.73
N LYS A 82 8.19 11.74 -25.50
CA LYS A 82 8.18 11.66 -26.99
C LYS A 82 8.01 10.22 -27.54
N GLY A 83 7.26 9.38 -26.82
CA GLY A 83 6.98 8.00 -27.21
C GLY A 83 8.02 6.97 -26.74
N ARG A 84 9.01 7.36 -25.94
CA ARG A 84 9.98 6.42 -25.37
C ARG A 84 9.47 5.64 -24.18
N PHE A 85 8.53 6.22 -23.39
CA PHE A 85 7.93 5.59 -22.21
C PHE A 85 8.99 5.11 -21.20
N ASP A 86 9.97 5.96 -20.94
CA ASP A 86 11.10 5.70 -20.05
C ASP A 86 11.17 6.73 -18.91
N GLU A 87 12.01 6.45 -17.92
CA GLU A 87 12.13 7.30 -16.73
C GLU A 87 13.03 8.54 -16.95
N THR A 88 13.62 8.72 -18.14
CA THR A 88 14.60 9.81 -18.38
C THR A 88 13.96 11.20 -18.37
N GLY A 89 12.65 11.31 -18.53
CA GLY A 89 11.89 12.55 -18.39
C GLY A 89 11.37 12.82 -16.99
N LEU A 90 11.49 11.85 -16.05
CA LEU A 90 10.98 11.97 -14.69
C LEU A 90 12.02 12.54 -13.74
N ASN A 91 11.58 13.26 -12.70
CA ASN A 91 12.43 13.60 -11.58
C ASN A 91 12.54 12.44 -10.57
N GLU A 92 13.48 12.53 -9.61
CA GLU A 92 13.74 11.49 -8.61
C GLU A 92 12.48 11.11 -7.80
N LYS A 93 11.66 12.07 -7.39
CA LYS A 93 10.43 11.82 -6.63
C LYS A 93 9.39 11.08 -7.46
N GLN A 94 9.24 11.42 -8.73
CA GLN A 94 8.34 10.71 -9.65
C GLN A 94 8.81 9.27 -9.87
N CYS A 95 10.11 9.05 -10.07
CA CYS A 95 10.69 7.73 -10.18
C CYS A 95 10.46 6.89 -8.90
N GLU A 96 10.70 7.47 -7.72
CA GLU A 96 10.50 6.79 -6.43
C GLU A 96 9.04 6.33 -6.25
N ILE A 97 8.08 7.24 -6.47
CA ILE A 97 6.66 6.94 -6.33
C ILE A 97 6.24 5.87 -7.33
N ARG A 98 6.60 6.03 -8.59
CA ARG A 98 6.28 5.08 -9.65
C ARG A 98 6.83 3.69 -9.37
N ASN A 99 8.09 3.60 -8.94
CA ASN A 99 8.72 2.33 -8.58
C ASN A 99 8.04 1.68 -7.36
N THR A 100 7.56 2.48 -6.41
CA THR A 100 6.79 1.96 -5.28
C THR A 100 5.44 1.40 -5.74
N TYR A 101 4.68 2.13 -6.57
CA TYR A 101 3.43 1.62 -7.16
C TYR A 101 3.64 0.34 -7.96
N LYS A 102 4.67 0.30 -8.80
CA LYS A 102 5.06 -0.89 -9.57
C LYS A 102 5.31 -2.09 -8.65
N ARG A 103 6.02 -1.89 -7.53
CA ARG A 103 6.30 -2.95 -6.56
C ARG A 103 5.02 -3.42 -5.86
N VAL A 104 4.18 -2.50 -5.37
CA VAL A 104 2.89 -2.83 -4.75
C VAL A 104 2.02 -3.65 -5.70
N LEU A 105 1.85 -3.21 -6.93
CA LEU A 105 1.02 -3.91 -7.92
C LEU A 105 1.59 -5.27 -8.33
N ASN A 106 2.92 -5.41 -8.40
CA ASN A 106 3.54 -6.71 -8.66
C ASN A 106 3.32 -7.68 -7.49
N ILE A 107 3.50 -7.26 -6.24
CA ILE A 107 3.18 -8.07 -5.06
C ILE A 107 1.70 -8.49 -5.11
N ALA A 108 0.79 -7.53 -5.32
CA ALA A 108 -0.65 -7.81 -5.39
C ALA A 108 -1.00 -8.87 -6.44
N ARG A 109 -0.31 -8.85 -7.58
CA ARG A 109 -0.54 -9.78 -8.69
C ARG A 109 0.06 -11.17 -8.47
N THR A 110 1.22 -11.25 -7.81
CA THR A 110 1.99 -12.50 -7.72
C THR A 110 1.75 -13.28 -6.44
N GLU A 111 1.39 -12.62 -5.33
CA GLU A 111 1.17 -13.30 -4.06
C GLU A 111 -0.17 -14.03 -4.01
N LEU A 112 -0.11 -15.36 -3.89
CA LEU A 112 -1.32 -16.19 -3.84
C LEU A 112 -2.16 -15.90 -2.59
N ALA A 113 -1.53 -15.53 -1.48
CA ALA A 113 -2.24 -15.11 -0.27
C ALA A 113 -3.15 -13.89 -0.53
N ILE A 114 -2.79 -13.00 -1.46
CA ILE A 114 -3.62 -11.86 -1.87
C ILE A 114 -4.68 -12.29 -2.87
N THR A 115 -4.27 -12.99 -3.95
CA THR A 115 -5.15 -13.29 -5.08
C THR A 115 -6.18 -14.39 -4.83
N LYS A 116 -5.92 -15.28 -3.87
CA LYS A 116 -6.76 -16.47 -3.57
C LYS A 116 -7.01 -16.68 -2.08
N GLY A 117 -6.30 -15.96 -1.21
CA GLY A 117 -6.26 -16.27 0.21
C GLY A 117 -7.44 -15.71 1.00
N LEU A 118 -7.60 -16.22 2.21
CA LEU A 118 -8.50 -15.68 3.23
C LEU A 118 -7.98 -14.32 3.70
N PHE A 119 -8.90 -13.49 4.18
CA PHE A 119 -8.62 -12.18 4.75
C PHE A 119 -9.00 -12.16 6.23
N TYR A 120 -8.20 -11.52 7.07
CA TYR A 120 -8.51 -11.29 8.47
C TYR A 120 -8.09 -9.87 8.90
N ASP A 121 -9.06 -9.08 9.38
CA ASP A 121 -8.83 -7.72 9.87
C ASP A 121 -8.28 -7.74 11.31
N LEU A 122 -7.20 -7.03 11.56
CA LEU A 122 -6.61 -6.89 12.89
C LEU A 122 -6.96 -5.55 13.59
N ALA A 123 -7.74 -4.67 12.96
CA ALA A 123 -8.04 -3.34 13.50
C ALA A 123 -8.73 -3.43 14.86
N TYR A 124 -9.75 -4.27 15.00
CA TYR A 124 -10.52 -4.40 16.26
C TYR A 124 -9.65 -4.87 17.43
N ALA A 125 -8.72 -5.80 17.20
CA ALA A 125 -7.82 -6.34 18.23
C ALA A 125 -6.77 -5.32 18.69
N ASN A 126 -6.58 -4.26 17.91
CA ASN A 126 -5.61 -3.19 18.17
C ASN A 126 -6.26 -1.87 18.61
N THR A 127 -7.56 -1.83 18.78
CA THR A 127 -8.25 -0.68 19.36
C THR A 127 -7.77 -0.44 20.79
N GLY A 128 -7.38 0.80 21.11
CA GLY A 128 -6.81 1.15 22.42
C GLY A 128 -5.41 0.60 22.71
N ASN A 129 -4.74 0.02 21.73
CA ASN A 129 -3.36 -0.41 21.85
C ASN A 129 -2.43 0.82 21.86
N LYS A 130 -1.69 1.06 22.96
CA LYS A 130 -0.81 2.23 23.10
C LYS A 130 0.38 2.23 22.13
N CYS A 131 0.75 1.07 21.59
CA CYS A 131 1.84 0.91 20.65
C CYS A 131 1.34 0.71 19.20
N PHE A 132 0.05 1.00 18.95
CA PHE A 132 -0.57 0.94 17.61
C PHE A 132 -1.71 1.96 17.55
N ASN A 133 -1.50 3.04 16.83
CA ASN A 133 -2.51 4.08 16.66
C ASN A 133 -3.46 3.71 15.52
N SER A 134 -4.62 3.12 15.84
CA SER A 134 -5.61 2.69 14.84
C SER A 134 -6.21 3.83 13.98
N GLY A 135 -5.99 5.10 14.35
CA GLY A 135 -6.33 6.26 13.52
C GLY A 135 -5.24 6.61 12.48
N ARG A 136 -4.06 6.01 12.56
CA ARG A 136 -2.90 6.28 11.69
C ARG A 136 -2.23 5.03 11.15
N GLN A 137 -2.45 3.89 11.77
CA GLN A 137 -1.92 2.60 11.31
C GLN A 137 -3.08 1.64 11.03
N TYR A 138 -2.87 0.76 10.09
CA TYR A 138 -3.79 -0.34 9.81
C TYR A 138 -3.01 -1.64 9.61
N ALA A 139 -3.59 -2.74 10.08
CA ALA A 139 -2.98 -4.06 9.99
C ALA A 139 -4.03 -5.11 9.62
N PHE A 140 -3.66 -6.04 8.77
CA PHE A 140 -4.50 -7.19 8.40
C PHE A 140 -3.63 -8.36 7.95
N MET A 141 -4.26 -9.52 7.84
CA MET A 141 -3.62 -10.75 7.40
C MET A 141 -4.30 -11.32 6.16
N ARG A 142 -3.50 -11.98 5.34
CA ARG A 142 -3.96 -12.82 4.23
C ARG A 142 -3.33 -14.20 4.39
N LYS A 143 -4.04 -15.26 4.03
CA LYS A 143 -3.49 -16.63 4.12
C LYS A 143 -3.91 -17.50 2.95
N TYR A 144 -2.94 -18.17 2.35
CA TYR A 144 -3.17 -19.21 1.34
C TYR A 144 -2.19 -20.37 1.55
N ASN A 145 -2.72 -21.58 1.72
CA ASN A 145 -1.95 -22.80 2.03
C ASN A 145 -1.01 -22.59 3.24
N ASN A 146 0.30 -22.74 3.05
CA ASN A 146 1.33 -22.57 4.08
C ASN A 146 1.92 -21.14 4.14
N GLU A 147 1.38 -20.19 3.38
CA GLU A 147 1.84 -18.80 3.35
C GLU A 147 0.86 -17.89 4.10
N VAL A 148 1.38 -17.09 5.01
CA VAL A 148 0.65 -16.03 5.72
C VAL A 148 1.31 -14.71 5.42
N LEU A 149 0.54 -13.75 4.93
CA LEU A 149 0.98 -12.39 4.71
C LEU A 149 0.42 -11.49 5.81
N LEU A 150 1.30 -10.88 6.61
CA LEU A 150 0.96 -9.81 7.54
C LEU A 150 1.26 -8.47 6.85
N VAL A 151 0.22 -7.67 6.63
CA VAL A 151 0.34 -6.34 6.05
C VAL A 151 0.17 -5.29 7.13
N LEU A 152 1.13 -4.37 7.20
CA LEU A 152 1.17 -3.26 8.14
C LEU A 152 1.33 -1.97 7.35
N VAL A 153 0.47 -0.97 7.58
CA VAL A 153 0.58 0.32 6.91
C VAL A 153 0.60 1.47 7.91
N ASN A 154 1.32 2.52 7.56
CA ASN A 154 1.50 3.71 8.37
C ASN A 154 1.15 4.97 7.56
N PHE A 155 0.07 5.64 7.95
CA PHE A 155 -0.40 6.91 7.39
C PHE A 155 0.22 8.13 8.09
N ASP A 156 1.10 7.91 9.07
CA ASP A 156 1.77 9.01 9.76
C ASP A 156 2.93 9.56 8.92
N LYS A 157 3.21 10.84 9.11
CA LYS A 157 4.34 11.57 8.50
C LYS A 157 5.71 11.20 9.08
N SER A 158 5.74 10.40 10.13
CA SER A 158 6.95 9.90 10.79
C SER A 158 7.00 8.39 10.79
N GLU A 159 8.20 7.84 10.84
CA GLU A 159 8.43 6.41 11.09
C GLU A 159 7.81 6.00 12.43
N GLN A 160 7.22 4.83 12.50
CA GLN A 160 6.56 4.31 13.69
C GLN A 160 7.07 2.91 14.03
N THR A 161 7.41 2.71 15.29
CA THR A 161 7.61 1.37 15.87
C THR A 161 6.29 0.89 16.43
N VAL A 162 5.71 -0.12 15.83
CA VAL A 162 4.41 -0.65 16.22
C VAL A 162 4.52 -2.02 16.89
N GLN A 163 3.53 -2.34 17.72
CA GLN A 163 3.33 -3.65 18.31
C GLN A 163 1.91 -4.10 17.99
N VAL A 164 1.77 -5.02 17.06
CA VAL A 164 0.47 -5.47 16.53
C VAL A 164 0.04 -6.73 17.27
N ARG A 165 -1.12 -6.69 17.90
CA ARG A 165 -1.76 -7.86 18.51
C ARG A 165 -2.43 -8.68 17.41
N ILE A 166 -2.16 -9.97 17.43
CA ILE A 166 -2.83 -10.95 16.57
C ILE A 166 -3.65 -11.84 17.51
N PRO A 167 -4.97 -11.75 17.52
CA PRO A 167 -5.80 -12.46 18.49
C PRO A 167 -5.87 -13.96 18.16
N GLU A 168 -6.21 -14.77 19.16
CA GLU A 168 -6.32 -16.24 19.01
C GLU A 168 -7.31 -16.65 17.92
N GLU A 169 -8.39 -15.90 17.76
CA GLU A 169 -9.38 -16.11 16.72
C GLU A 169 -8.81 -15.96 15.31
N ALA A 170 -7.77 -15.12 15.11
CA ALA A 170 -7.08 -15.02 13.83
C ALA A 170 -6.34 -16.33 13.50
N PHE A 171 -5.69 -16.93 14.49
CA PHE A 171 -5.00 -18.23 14.32
C PHE A 171 -6.00 -19.34 14.01
N ALA A 172 -7.12 -19.37 14.72
CA ALA A 172 -8.18 -20.35 14.48
C ALA A 172 -8.80 -20.19 13.08
N TYR A 173 -9.20 -18.98 12.72
CA TYR A 173 -9.85 -18.69 11.44
C TYR A 173 -8.93 -18.93 10.22
N LEU A 174 -7.67 -18.54 10.34
CA LEU A 174 -6.68 -18.69 9.28
C LEU A 174 -5.98 -20.05 9.32
N GLU A 175 -6.32 -20.92 10.28
CA GLU A 175 -5.69 -22.24 10.47
C GLU A 175 -4.15 -22.13 10.55
N ILE A 176 -3.65 -21.20 11.34
CA ILE A 176 -2.23 -20.99 11.57
C ILE A 176 -1.84 -21.62 12.91
N LYS A 177 -0.74 -22.35 12.94
CA LYS A 177 -0.20 -22.89 14.20
C LYS A 177 0.45 -21.75 15.01
N ASP A 178 -0.09 -21.50 16.20
CA ASP A 178 0.46 -20.52 17.13
C ASP A 178 1.90 -20.88 17.52
N ASN A 179 2.76 -19.86 17.61
CA ASN A 179 4.16 -19.97 18.00
C ASN A 179 4.99 -20.98 17.18
N LYS A 180 4.58 -21.32 15.95
CA LYS A 180 5.38 -22.12 15.02
C LYS A 180 6.36 -21.22 14.27
N ALA A 181 7.63 -21.64 14.20
CA ALA A 181 8.65 -20.97 13.42
C ALA A 181 8.32 -21.01 11.92
N ALA A 182 8.56 -19.90 11.24
CA ALA A 182 8.36 -19.75 9.80
C ALA A 182 9.50 -18.92 9.20
N VAL A 183 9.74 -19.09 7.90
CA VAL A 183 10.59 -18.16 7.15
C VAL A 183 9.80 -16.90 6.91
N LEU A 184 10.23 -15.80 7.52
CA LEU A 184 9.71 -14.45 7.31
C LEU A 184 10.48 -13.78 6.19
N THR A 185 9.78 -13.30 5.16
CA THR A 185 10.34 -12.49 4.07
C THR A 185 9.59 -11.15 3.98
N ASP A 186 10.31 -10.04 4.06
CA ASP A 186 9.75 -8.73 3.73
C ASP A 186 9.71 -8.59 2.20
N LEU A 187 8.52 -8.54 1.61
CA LEU A 187 8.33 -8.51 0.16
C LEU A 187 8.80 -7.20 -0.49
N PHE A 188 9.05 -6.14 0.30
CA PHE A 188 9.60 -4.89 -0.22
C PHE A 188 11.12 -4.86 -0.22
N SER A 189 11.80 -5.38 0.79
CA SER A 189 13.27 -5.44 0.82
C SER A 189 13.84 -6.73 0.22
N GLY A 190 13.07 -7.83 0.28
CA GLY A 190 13.55 -9.17 -0.05
C GLY A 190 14.35 -9.83 1.07
N GLU A 191 14.53 -9.16 2.20
CA GLU A 191 15.23 -9.72 3.36
C GLU A 191 14.43 -10.85 4.00
N SER A 192 15.13 -11.91 4.40
CA SER A 192 14.52 -13.06 5.05
C SER A 192 15.18 -13.37 6.40
N SER A 193 14.37 -13.85 7.33
CA SER A 193 14.78 -14.29 8.67
C SER A 193 13.85 -15.40 9.17
N ILE A 194 14.18 -16.02 10.31
CA ILE A 194 13.24 -16.91 10.99
C ILE A 194 12.47 -16.10 12.03
N SER A 195 11.16 -16.25 12.03
CA SER A 195 10.29 -15.56 12.99
C SER A 195 9.06 -16.40 13.34
N THR A 196 8.33 -15.99 14.36
CA THR A 196 7.09 -16.63 14.80
C THR A 196 5.97 -15.61 14.90
N LEU A 197 4.74 -16.05 14.62
CA LEU A 197 3.53 -15.35 15.00
C LEU A 197 2.93 -16.05 16.23
N THR A 198 2.45 -15.27 17.19
CA THR A 198 1.79 -15.80 18.39
C THR A 198 0.72 -14.81 18.89
N HIS A 199 -0.34 -15.34 19.51
CA HIS A 199 -1.37 -14.52 20.15
C HIS A 199 -0.92 -13.95 21.51
N VAL A 200 0.11 -14.56 22.13
CA VAL A 200 0.57 -14.19 23.49
C VAL A 200 1.36 -12.87 23.47
N CYS A 201 2.19 -12.68 22.43
CA CYS A 201 3.04 -11.51 22.33
C CYS A 201 2.75 -10.72 21.05
N PRO A 202 2.61 -9.37 21.12
CA PRO A 202 2.44 -8.55 19.93
C PRO A 202 3.63 -8.66 18.97
N PHE A 203 3.34 -8.72 17.68
CA PHE A 203 4.36 -8.65 16.64
C PHE A 203 4.92 -7.23 16.55
N LYS A 204 6.25 -7.08 16.61
CA LYS A 204 6.93 -5.78 16.56
C LYS A 204 7.47 -5.49 15.17
N ALA A 205 7.22 -4.29 14.66
CA ALA A 205 7.77 -3.84 13.40
C ALA A 205 8.04 -2.34 13.40
N VAL A 206 9.01 -1.92 12.58
CA VAL A 206 9.25 -0.52 12.25
C VAL A 206 8.67 -0.26 10.87
N ILE A 207 7.81 0.75 10.74
CA ILE A 207 7.13 1.10 9.50
C ILE A 207 7.50 2.54 9.13
N PRO A 208 8.13 2.78 7.97
CA PRO A 208 8.50 4.14 7.55
C PRO A 208 7.29 5.06 7.40
N ALA A 209 7.54 6.38 7.38
CA ALA A 209 6.53 7.40 7.14
C ALA A 209 5.81 7.17 5.80
N PHE A 210 4.49 7.33 5.76
CA PHE A 210 3.66 7.15 4.57
C PHE A 210 4.01 5.89 3.77
N SER A 211 4.08 4.76 4.44
CA SER A 211 4.54 3.50 3.85
C SER A 211 3.87 2.29 4.51
N GLY A 212 4.38 1.11 4.22
CA GLY A 212 3.96 -0.13 4.86
C GLY A 212 4.96 -1.26 4.68
N LYS A 213 4.64 -2.39 5.28
CA LYS A 213 5.34 -3.66 5.13
C LYS A 213 4.38 -4.75 4.69
N ALA A 214 4.86 -5.64 3.86
CA ALA A 214 4.18 -6.87 3.48
C ALA A 214 5.09 -8.04 3.87
N LEU A 215 4.80 -8.63 5.01
CA LEU A 215 5.64 -9.62 5.67
C LEU A 215 5.06 -11.01 5.44
N LYS A 216 5.73 -11.81 4.60
CA LYS A 216 5.31 -13.18 4.27
C LYS A 216 5.97 -14.18 5.19
N PHE A 217 5.17 -14.95 5.91
CA PHE A 217 5.56 -16.09 6.72
C PHE A 217 5.26 -17.37 5.93
N THR A 218 6.30 -18.14 5.63
CA THR A 218 6.17 -19.44 4.96
C THR A 218 6.45 -20.55 5.97
N TYR A 219 5.44 -21.41 6.20
CA TYR A 219 5.50 -22.53 7.12
C TYR A 219 5.87 -23.82 6.37
N GLU A 220 6.78 -24.59 6.95
CA GLU A 220 7.11 -25.96 6.49
C GLU A 220 6.09 -26.99 6.98
#